data_775076c99daa86dbe9db32d470d2f8d0
#
_entry.id   775076c99daa86dbe9db32d470d2f8d0
#
_cell.length_a   1.000
_cell.length_b   1.000
_cell.length_c   1.000
_cell.angle_alpha   90.00
_cell.angle_beta   90.00
_cell.angle_gamma   90.00
#
_symmetry.space_group_name_H-M   'P 1'
#
loop_
_entity.id
_entity.type
_entity.pdbx_description
1 polymer ?
#
loop_
_entity_poly.entity_id
_entity_poly.type
_entity_poly.pdbx_seq_one_letter_code
_entity_poly.pdbx_strand_id
1 'polypeptide(L)'
;MTARLISTTEGQTMVLTLSNPEHRNALGPEMYAAGVEALNAAESNPEIRSVVITGEGGIFSAGGNLQRLLSNRQQAPEVQAQSIEGLHSWIEAIRTFPK
;
A
#
# COMPACT_ATOMS: atom_id res chain seq x y z
N MET A 1 15.45 -5.08 -5.71
CA MET A 1 14.87 -4.00 -4.94
C MET A 1 13.46 -4.35 -4.49
N THR A 2 13.10 -4.03 -3.28
CA THR A 2 11.82 -4.43 -2.74
C THR A 2 10.79 -3.29 -2.84
N ALA A 3 9.52 -3.68 -2.96
CA ALA A 3 8.42 -2.74 -2.88
C ALA A 3 8.34 -2.18 -1.46
N ARG A 4 8.06 -0.90 -1.35
CA ARG A 4 7.93 -0.26 -0.04
C ARG A 4 6.98 0.93 -0.10
N LEU A 5 6.48 1.29 1.06
CA LEU A 5 5.65 2.47 1.22
C LEU A 5 6.45 3.48 2.03
N ILE A 6 6.65 4.66 1.45
CA ILE A 6 7.41 5.73 2.12
C ILE A 6 6.42 6.69 2.74
N SER A 7 6.56 6.94 4.04
CA SER A 7 5.66 7.84 4.77
C SER A 7 6.40 9.12 5.12
N THR A 8 5.85 10.25 4.69
CA THR A 8 6.39 11.57 5.02
C THR A 8 5.24 12.47 5.48
N THR A 9 5.57 13.61 6.06
CA THR A 9 4.57 14.55 6.55
C THR A 9 4.85 15.93 5.99
N GLU A 10 3.82 16.57 5.44
CA GLU A 10 3.91 17.95 4.97
C GLU A 10 2.78 18.73 5.65
N GLY A 11 3.17 19.58 6.61
CA GLY A 11 2.18 20.30 7.41
C GLY A 11 1.31 19.33 8.20
N GLN A 12 0.04 19.31 7.93
CA GLN A 12 -0.92 18.42 8.59
C GLN A 12 -1.35 17.25 7.70
N THR A 13 -0.62 17.03 6.61
CA THR A 13 -0.91 15.96 5.66
C THR A 13 0.17 14.89 5.72
N MET A 14 -0.25 13.65 5.88
CA MET A 14 0.66 12.51 5.73
C MET A 14 0.68 12.10 4.26
N VAL A 15 1.86 11.97 3.68
CA VAL A 15 2.01 11.55 2.29
C VAL A 15 2.57 10.13 2.27
N LEU A 16 1.84 9.23 1.67
CA LEU A 16 2.25 7.83 1.51
C LEU A 16 2.64 7.63 0.05
N THR A 17 3.92 7.33 -0.17
CA THR A 17 4.45 7.19 -1.53
C THR A 17 4.72 5.72 -1.83
N LEU A 18 4.04 5.22 -2.87
CA LEU A 18 4.27 3.86 -3.36
C LEU A 18 5.61 3.84 -4.08
N SER A 19 6.52 2.96 -3.68
CA SER A 19 7.85 2.87 -4.27
C SER A 19 8.19 1.45 -4.64
N ASN A 20 8.16 1.16 -5.93
CA ASN A 20 8.58 -0.11 -6.49
C ASN A 20 9.01 0.15 -7.93
N PRO A 21 10.11 0.90 -8.11
CA PRO A 21 10.49 1.40 -9.44
C PRO A 21 10.75 0.30 -10.47
N GLU A 22 11.20 -0.86 -10.04
CA GLU A 22 11.48 -1.96 -10.98
C GLU A 22 10.21 -2.59 -11.54
N HIS A 23 9.06 -2.35 -10.91
CA HIS A 23 7.77 -2.92 -11.30
C HIS A 23 6.70 -1.85 -11.43
N ARG A 24 7.09 -0.61 -11.74
CA ARG A 24 6.19 0.52 -11.98
C ARG A 24 5.23 0.74 -10.81
N ASN A 25 5.77 0.65 -9.60
CA ASN A 25 5.03 0.81 -8.35
C ASN A 25 3.90 -0.22 -8.18
N ALA A 26 4.13 -1.43 -8.67
CA ALA A 26 3.18 -2.51 -8.47
C ALA A 26 3.01 -2.81 -6.98
N LEU A 27 1.78 -3.17 -6.60
CA LEU A 27 1.43 -3.41 -5.22
C LEU A 27 1.85 -4.80 -4.75
N GLY A 28 2.19 -4.91 -3.48
CA GLY A 28 2.60 -6.17 -2.88
C GLY A 28 2.29 -6.21 -1.38
N PRO A 29 2.49 -7.37 -0.74
CA PRO A 29 2.11 -7.54 0.67
C PRO A 29 2.81 -6.58 1.62
N GLU A 30 4.05 -6.21 1.33
CA GLU A 30 4.78 -5.25 2.15
C GLU A 30 4.09 -3.90 2.16
N MET A 31 3.55 -3.50 1.01
CA MET A 31 2.82 -2.24 0.91
C MET A 31 1.46 -2.34 1.61
N TYR A 32 0.79 -3.48 1.51
CA TYR A 32 -0.52 -3.66 2.15
C TYR A 32 -0.40 -3.50 3.66
N ALA A 33 0.55 -4.21 4.26
CA ALA A 33 0.75 -4.16 5.70
C ALA A 33 1.19 -2.76 6.15
N ALA A 34 2.16 -2.18 5.44
CA ALA A 34 2.64 -0.84 5.77
C ALA A 34 1.54 0.20 5.59
N GLY A 35 0.69 0.01 4.59
CA GLY A 35 -0.41 0.94 4.33
C GLY A 35 -1.45 0.95 5.45
N VAL A 36 -1.84 -0.23 5.93
CA VAL A 36 -2.78 -0.33 7.05
C VAL A 36 -2.17 0.30 8.30
N GLU A 37 -0.92 -0.03 8.59
CA GLU A 37 -0.23 0.51 9.76
C GLU A 37 -0.11 2.03 9.69
N ALA A 38 0.24 2.58 8.53
CA ALA A 38 0.36 4.02 8.35
C ALA A 38 -0.97 4.73 8.54
N LEU A 39 -2.06 4.17 8.03
CA LEU A 39 -3.39 4.77 8.20
C LEU A 39 -3.82 4.72 9.66
N ASN A 40 -3.53 3.64 10.37
CA ASN A 40 -3.84 3.57 11.79
C ASN A 40 -3.07 4.62 12.59
N ALA A 41 -1.81 4.83 12.26
CA ALA A 41 -1.00 5.86 12.91
C ALA A 41 -1.55 7.26 12.62
N ALA A 42 -1.94 7.51 11.38
CA ALA A 42 -2.49 8.82 10.99
C ALA A 42 -3.82 9.09 11.67
N GLU A 43 -4.66 8.06 11.78
CA GLU A 43 -5.96 8.22 12.44
C GLU A 43 -5.80 8.61 13.91
N SER A 44 -4.80 8.05 14.57
CA SER A 44 -4.54 8.30 15.99
C SER A 44 -3.76 9.58 16.26
N ASN A 45 -3.19 10.20 15.24
CA ASN A 45 -2.35 11.37 15.39
C ASN A 45 -3.18 12.65 15.21
N PRO A 46 -3.41 13.44 16.27
CA PRO A 46 -4.24 14.64 16.16
C PRO A 46 -3.64 15.73 15.25
N GLU A 47 -2.36 15.66 14.94
CA GLU A 47 -1.71 16.63 14.07
C GLU A 47 -1.89 16.31 12.60
N ILE A 48 -2.36 15.09 12.27
CA ILE A 48 -2.59 14.69 10.88
C ILE A 48 -4.09 14.86 10.59
N ARG A 49 -4.38 15.67 9.57
CA ARG A 49 -5.76 15.95 9.17
C ARG A 49 -6.15 15.32 7.84
N SER A 50 -5.17 14.92 7.05
CA SER A 50 -5.46 14.28 5.76
C SER A 50 -4.31 13.36 5.38
N VAL A 51 -4.58 12.46 4.44
CA VAL A 51 -3.59 11.54 3.90
C VAL A 51 -3.66 11.59 2.39
N VAL A 52 -2.49 11.69 1.75
CA VAL A 52 -2.37 11.60 0.29
C VAL A 52 -1.58 10.36 -0.05
N ILE A 53 -2.07 9.59 -1.01
CA ILE A 53 -1.36 8.40 -1.50
C ILE A 53 -0.93 8.70 -2.92
N THR A 54 0.36 8.58 -3.20
CA THR A 54 0.93 8.88 -4.51
C THR A 54 1.96 7.84 -4.90
N GLY A 55 2.48 7.94 -6.12
CA GLY A 55 3.49 7.03 -6.63
C GLY A 55 4.78 7.75 -6.96
N GLU A 56 5.89 7.08 -6.67
CA GLU A 56 7.21 7.61 -6.99
C GLU A 56 7.43 7.59 -8.51
N GLY A 57 8.14 8.60 -9.00
CA GLY A 57 8.58 8.62 -10.37
C GLY A 57 7.52 8.93 -11.42
N GLY A 58 6.42 9.56 -11.01
CA GLY A 58 5.41 10.00 -11.96
C GLY A 58 4.38 8.94 -12.36
N ILE A 59 4.48 7.74 -11.80
CA ILE A 59 3.52 6.66 -12.03
C ILE A 59 2.88 6.34 -10.68
N PHE A 60 1.54 6.36 -10.63
CA PHE A 60 0.88 6.02 -9.37
C PHE A 60 1.14 4.55 -9.02
N SER A 61 0.63 3.65 -9.83
CA SER A 61 0.83 2.21 -9.62
C SER A 61 0.40 1.46 -10.87
N ALA A 62 1.09 0.34 -11.14
CA ALA A 62 0.69 -0.58 -12.20
C ALA A 62 -0.29 -1.66 -11.70
N GLY A 63 -0.68 -1.60 -10.42
CA GLY A 63 -1.56 -2.61 -9.83
C GLY A 63 -0.77 -3.76 -9.24
N GLY A 64 -1.32 -4.98 -9.28
CA GLY A 64 -0.64 -6.14 -8.72
C GLY A 64 0.63 -6.48 -9.48
N ASN A 65 1.61 -7.03 -8.77
CA ASN A 65 2.86 -7.47 -9.38
C ASN A 65 2.60 -8.74 -10.20
N LEU A 66 2.81 -8.66 -11.51
CA LEU A 66 2.50 -9.78 -12.40
C LEU A 66 3.31 -11.03 -12.08
N GLN A 67 4.61 -10.87 -11.82
CA GLN A 67 5.45 -12.03 -11.48
C GLN A 67 4.97 -12.71 -10.21
N ARG A 68 4.57 -11.92 -9.22
CA ARG A 68 4.07 -12.46 -7.98
C ARG A 68 2.74 -13.19 -8.18
N LEU A 69 1.86 -12.64 -9.01
CA LEU A 69 0.59 -13.29 -9.33
C LEU A 69 0.82 -14.63 -10.03
N LEU A 70 1.76 -14.68 -10.95
CA LEU A 70 2.12 -15.92 -11.63
C LEU A 70 2.70 -16.93 -10.63
N SER A 71 3.57 -16.48 -9.74
CA SER A 71 4.13 -17.34 -8.71
C SER A 71 3.04 -17.89 -7.79
N ASN A 72 2.10 -17.06 -7.38
CA ASN A 72 1.00 -17.46 -6.50
C ASN A 72 0.13 -18.54 -7.16
N ARG A 73 -0.03 -18.48 -8.47
CA ARG A 73 -0.84 -19.48 -9.18
C ARG A 73 -0.26 -20.89 -9.10
N GLN A 74 1.05 -20.99 -8.84
CA GLN A 74 1.74 -22.27 -8.72
C GLN A 74 1.81 -22.74 -7.27
N GLN A 75 1.23 -22.01 -6.35
CA GLN A 75 1.25 -22.32 -4.93
C GLN A 75 -0.13 -22.72 -4.45
N ALA A 76 -0.23 -23.05 -3.15
CA ALA A 76 -1.48 -23.45 -2.55
C ALA A 76 -2.52 -22.31 -2.62
N PRO A 77 -3.82 -22.64 -2.76
CA PRO A 77 -4.86 -21.59 -2.78
C PRO A 77 -4.82 -20.64 -1.58
N GLU A 78 -4.36 -21.10 -0.44
CA GLU A 78 -4.26 -20.28 0.76
C GLU A 78 -3.33 -19.08 0.56
N VAL A 79 -2.29 -19.25 -0.24
CA VAL A 79 -1.34 -18.16 -0.52
C VAL A 79 -2.04 -17.04 -1.28
N GLN A 80 -2.84 -17.40 -2.28
CA GLN A 80 -3.60 -16.42 -3.05
C GLN A 80 -4.65 -15.73 -2.18
N ALA A 81 -5.33 -16.50 -1.34
CA ALA A 81 -6.35 -15.95 -0.45
C ALA A 81 -5.76 -14.93 0.53
N GLN A 82 -4.60 -15.25 1.10
CA GLN A 82 -3.93 -14.32 2.02
C GLN A 82 -3.49 -13.04 1.32
N SER A 83 -3.03 -13.17 0.08
CA SER A 83 -2.62 -12.02 -0.71
C SER A 83 -3.80 -11.09 -0.98
N ILE A 84 -4.94 -11.66 -1.35
CA ILE A 84 -6.16 -10.88 -1.62
C ILE A 84 -6.67 -10.25 -0.35
N GLU A 85 -6.64 -10.97 0.77
CA GLU A 85 -7.07 -10.44 2.06
C GLU A 85 -6.24 -9.24 2.49
N GLY A 86 -4.92 -9.29 2.30
CA GLY A 86 -4.06 -8.17 2.62
C GLY A 86 -4.42 -6.92 1.83
N LEU A 87 -4.64 -7.09 0.54
CA LEU A 87 -5.04 -5.98 -0.31
C LEU A 87 -6.40 -5.43 0.12
N HIS A 88 -7.36 -6.31 0.36
CA HIS A 88 -8.70 -5.91 0.80
C HIS A 88 -8.66 -5.15 2.12
N SER A 89 -7.82 -5.58 3.05
CA SER A 89 -7.68 -4.89 4.34
C SER A 89 -7.20 -3.47 4.16
N TRP A 90 -6.24 -3.26 3.27
CA TRP A 90 -5.73 -1.92 3.00
C TRP A 90 -6.79 -1.06 2.31
N ILE A 91 -7.46 -1.60 1.29
CA ILE A 91 -8.51 -0.86 0.59
C ILE A 91 -9.63 -0.47 1.55
N GLU A 92 -10.04 -1.40 2.42
CA GLU A 92 -11.07 -1.11 3.41
C GLU A 92 -10.62 -0.02 4.39
N ALA A 93 -9.37 -0.06 4.81
CA ALA A 93 -8.82 0.96 5.69
C ALA A 93 -8.84 2.34 5.03
N ILE A 94 -8.54 2.40 3.74
CA ILE A 94 -8.61 3.66 2.98
C ILE A 94 -10.06 4.13 2.89
N ARG A 95 -10.95 3.23 2.54
CA ARG A 95 -12.35 3.57 2.32
C ARG A 95 -13.05 4.10 3.57
N THR A 96 -12.68 3.56 4.72
CA THR A 96 -13.32 3.93 5.99
C THR A 96 -12.51 4.92 6.81
N PHE A 97 -11.41 5.42 6.25
CA PHE A 97 -10.55 6.35 6.97
C PHE A 97 -11.33 7.65 7.28
N PRO A 98 -11.36 8.09 8.56
CA PRO A 98 -12.23 9.20 8.95
C PRO A 98 -11.70 10.58 8.60
N LYS A 99 -10.53 10.68 8.04
CA LYS A 99 -9.91 11.95 7.68
C LYS A 99 -9.72 12.05 6.18
#